data_edd2fe76e22e4cbf42c8c3d9c01f6daf
#
_entry.id   edd2fe76e22e4cbf42c8c3d9c01f6daf
#
_cell.length_a   1.000
_cell.length_b   1.000
_cell.length_c   1.000
_cell.angle_alpha   90.00
_cell.angle_beta   90.00
_cell.angle_gamma   90.00
#
_symmetry.space_group_name_H-M   'P 1'
#
loop_
_entity.id
_entity.type
_entity.pdbx_description
1 polymer ?
#
loop_
_entity_poly.entity_id
_entity_poly.type
_entity_poly.pdbx_seq_one_letter_code
_entity_poly.pdbx_strand_id
1 'polypeptide(L)'
;LPVGLDALVGMGMNRVKLAIAVALAEHGGTLSTPGLVAALEGTVAGTTIVRNLHELEDHGYVSGDPPLRDRRRRLTHWTLNNAKLHADLRALIQATTPSAQSPTAAG
;
A
#
# COMPACT_ATOMS: atom_id res chain seq x y z
N LEU A 1 -2.83 -2.57 14.50
CA LEU A 1 -2.32 -3.10 13.23
C LEU A 1 -1.45 -4.33 13.49
N PRO A 2 -1.49 -5.30 12.59
CA PRO A 2 -0.53 -6.41 12.65
C PRO A 2 0.91 -5.89 12.58
N VAL A 3 1.83 -6.64 13.15
CA VAL A 3 3.24 -6.25 13.24
C VAL A 3 3.83 -5.92 11.86
N GLY A 4 3.45 -6.67 10.82
CA GLY A 4 3.94 -6.43 9.48
C GLY A 4 3.54 -5.07 8.93
N LEU A 5 2.36 -4.57 9.28
CA LEU A 5 1.90 -3.26 8.83
C LEU A 5 2.64 -2.14 9.55
N ASP A 6 3.01 -2.33 10.82
CA ASP A 6 3.82 -1.35 11.54
C ASP A 6 5.19 -1.19 10.87
N ALA A 7 5.75 -2.27 10.35
CA ALA A 7 7.02 -2.22 9.63
C ALA A 7 6.88 -1.37 8.35
N LEU A 8 5.77 -1.49 7.65
CA LEU A 8 5.52 -0.70 6.43
C LEU A 8 5.40 0.80 6.73
N VAL A 9 4.87 1.16 7.89
CA VAL A 9 4.84 2.57 8.31
C VAL A 9 6.26 3.14 8.36
N GLY A 10 7.20 2.36 8.89
CA GLY A 10 8.60 2.77 8.96
C GLY A 10 9.26 2.92 7.59
N MET A 11 8.69 2.33 6.55
CA MET A 11 9.18 2.44 5.18
C MET A 11 8.56 3.61 4.41
N GLY A 12 7.86 4.51 5.09
CA GLY A 12 7.17 5.61 4.43
C GLY A 12 5.71 5.34 4.16
N MET A 13 5.21 4.15 4.49
CA MET A 13 3.79 3.88 4.48
C MET A 13 3.15 4.56 5.67
N ASN A 14 2.03 5.22 5.45
CA ASN A 14 1.27 5.80 6.53
C ASN A 14 -0.06 5.05 6.67
N ARG A 15 -0.84 5.43 7.67
CA ARG A 15 -2.11 4.78 7.97
C ARG A 15 -3.08 4.83 6.78
N VAL A 16 -3.10 5.95 6.05
CA VAL A 16 -3.97 6.10 4.88
C VAL A 16 -3.55 5.15 3.76
N LYS A 17 -2.24 5.08 3.47
CA LYS A 17 -1.74 4.17 2.44
C LYS A 17 -2.04 2.71 2.78
N LEU A 18 -1.90 2.34 4.05
CA LEU A 18 -2.24 0.99 4.49
C LEU A 18 -3.73 0.70 4.34
N ALA A 19 -4.58 1.67 4.68
CA ALA A 19 -6.02 1.51 4.52
C ALA A 19 -6.40 1.31 3.05
N ILE A 20 -5.76 2.05 2.15
CA ILE A 20 -5.97 1.88 0.71
C ILE A 20 -5.55 0.48 0.26
N ALA A 21 -4.38 0.03 0.68
CA ALA A 21 -3.89 -1.30 0.30
C ALA A 21 -4.83 -2.40 0.80
N VAL A 22 -5.30 -2.29 2.03
CA VAL A 22 -6.23 -3.26 2.61
C VAL A 22 -7.55 -3.25 1.86
N ALA A 23 -8.08 -2.06 1.54
CA ALA A 23 -9.33 -1.96 0.80
C ALA A 23 -9.21 -2.60 -0.58
N LEU A 24 -8.10 -2.37 -1.28
CA LEU A 24 -7.85 -3.01 -2.57
C LEU A 24 -7.80 -4.53 -2.41
N ALA A 25 -7.08 -5.01 -1.42
CA ALA A 25 -6.96 -6.46 -1.20
C ALA A 25 -8.32 -7.09 -0.90
N GLU A 26 -9.14 -6.44 -0.11
CA GLU A 26 -10.47 -6.94 0.26
C GLU A 26 -11.43 -6.98 -0.92
N HIS A 27 -11.16 -6.21 -1.97
CA HIS A 27 -12.02 -6.12 -3.15
C HIS A 27 -11.38 -6.77 -4.39
N GLY A 28 -10.57 -7.78 -4.18
CA GLY A 28 -9.98 -8.53 -5.28
C GLY A 28 -8.76 -7.90 -5.92
N GLY A 29 -8.22 -6.87 -5.32
CA GLY A 29 -6.98 -6.23 -5.78
C GLY A 29 -7.17 -5.01 -6.65
N THR A 30 -8.37 -4.71 -7.10
CA THR A 30 -8.62 -3.58 -8.00
C THR A 30 -9.90 -2.84 -7.61
N LEU A 31 -9.81 -1.51 -7.55
CA LEU A 31 -10.97 -0.64 -7.34
C LEU A 31 -10.78 0.65 -8.13
N SER A 32 -11.90 1.25 -8.53
CA SER A 32 -11.89 2.59 -9.10
C SER A 32 -11.67 3.63 -8.00
N THR A 33 -11.34 4.86 -8.39
CA THR A 33 -11.23 5.94 -7.40
C THR A 33 -12.53 6.12 -6.61
N PRO A 34 -13.71 6.22 -7.24
CA PRO A 34 -14.96 6.28 -6.46
C PRO A 34 -15.17 5.07 -5.57
N GLY A 35 -14.75 3.87 -6.03
CA GLY A 35 -14.86 2.65 -5.24
C GLY A 35 -14.02 2.73 -3.98
N LEU A 36 -12.81 3.26 -4.06
CA LEU A 36 -11.94 3.46 -2.90
C LEU A 36 -12.51 4.50 -1.95
N VAL A 37 -13.02 5.60 -2.49
CA VAL A 37 -13.64 6.64 -1.68
C VAL A 37 -14.83 6.07 -0.91
N ALA A 38 -15.65 5.26 -1.56
CA ALA A 38 -16.79 4.62 -0.90
C ALA A 38 -16.35 3.62 0.16
N ALA A 39 -15.32 2.82 -0.14
CA ALA A 39 -14.82 1.81 0.79
C ALA A 39 -14.23 2.43 2.06
N LEU A 40 -13.69 3.64 1.95
CA LEU A 40 -13.04 4.33 3.07
C LEU A 40 -13.89 5.50 3.57
N GLU A 41 -15.16 5.56 3.19
CA GLU A 41 -16.05 6.63 3.60
C GLU A 41 -16.14 6.70 5.12
N GLY A 42 -16.07 7.94 5.64
CA GLY A 42 -16.09 8.16 7.08
C GLY A 42 -14.74 7.95 7.76
N THR A 43 -13.76 7.40 7.05
CA THR A 43 -12.43 7.15 7.60
C THR A 43 -11.39 8.11 7.04
N VAL A 44 -11.43 8.34 5.71
CA VAL A 44 -10.45 9.16 5.02
C VAL A 44 -11.17 10.05 4.01
N ALA A 45 -10.75 11.31 3.92
CA ALA A 45 -11.30 12.24 2.92
C ALA A 45 -10.84 11.85 1.51
N GLY A 46 -11.72 12.07 0.53
CA GLY A 46 -11.43 11.70 -0.86
C GLY A 46 -10.16 12.34 -1.42
N THR A 47 -9.92 13.62 -1.11
CA THR A 47 -8.70 14.31 -1.58
C THR A 47 -7.44 13.69 -0.99
N THR A 48 -7.50 13.23 0.25
CA THR A 48 -6.39 12.55 0.90
C THR A 48 -6.14 11.21 0.24
N ILE A 49 -7.20 10.47 -0.11
CA ILE A 49 -7.08 9.19 -0.81
C ILE A 49 -6.35 9.38 -2.13
N VAL A 50 -6.76 10.35 -2.95
CA VAL A 50 -6.16 10.58 -4.27
C VAL A 50 -4.68 10.92 -4.15
N ARG A 51 -4.32 11.79 -3.22
CA ARG A 51 -2.92 12.15 -3.00
C ARG A 51 -2.07 10.93 -2.62
N ASN A 52 -2.59 10.11 -1.72
CA ASN A 52 -1.86 8.92 -1.29
C ASN A 52 -1.79 7.86 -2.38
N LEU A 53 -2.81 7.76 -3.24
CA LEU A 53 -2.75 6.87 -4.40
C LEU A 53 -1.61 7.24 -5.34
N HIS A 54 -1.43 8.53 -5.61
CA HIS A 54 -0.34 8.99 -6.47
C HIS A 54 1.02 8.65 -5.84
N GLU A 55 1.15 8.80 -4.54
CA GLU A 55 2.39 8.45 -3.84
C GLU A 55 2.65 6.95 -3.86
N LEU A 56 1.60 6.14 -3.67
CA LEU A 56 1.71 4.68 -3.78
C LEU A 56 2.10 4.26 -5.19
N GLU A 57 1.56 4.93 -6.20
CA GLU A 57 1.92 4.65 -7.58
C GLU A 57 3.39 4.99 -7.85
N ASP A 58 3.86 6.12 -7.33
CA ASP A 58 5.26 6.51 -7.48
C ASP A 58 6.22 5.48 -6.88
N HIS A 59 5.81 4.83 -5.81
CA HIS A 59 6.60 3.78 -5.18
C HIS A 59 6.39 2.39 -5.80
N GLY A 60 5.48 2.27 -6.74
CA GLY A 60 5.22 1.00 -7.41
C GLY A 60 4.32 0.04 -6.66
N TYR A 61 3.67 0.47 -5.58
CA TYR A 61 2.77 -0.39 -4.81
C TYR A 61 1.38 -0.49 -5.40
N VAL A 62 0.98 0.45 -6.22
CA VAL A 62 -0.25 0.37 -7.01
C VAL A 62 0.02 0.84 -8.43
N SER A 63 -0.82 0.41 -9.36
CA SER A 63 -0.80 0.93 -10.71
C SER A 63 -2.17 1.47 -11.07
N GLY A 64 -2.20 2.60 -11.78
CA GLY A 64 -3.44 3.22 -12.21
C GLY A 64 -3.66 3.05 -13.70
N ASP A 65 -4.87 2.76 -14.11
CA ASP A 65 -5.27 2.65 -15.51
C ASP A 65 -6.50 3.53 -15.74
N PRO A 66 -6.44 4.50 -16.63
CA PRO A 66 -5.38 4.77 -17.61
C PRO A 66 -4.14 5.43 -16.99
N PRO A 67 -3.02 5.50 -17.77
CA PRO A 67 -1.81 6.19 -17.32
C PRO A 67 -2.10 7.64 -16.94
N LEU A 68 -1.27 8.22 -16.09
CA LEU A 68 -1.50 9.55 -15.53
C LEU A 68 -1.86 10.59 -16.57
N ARG A 69 -1.15 10.62 -17.70
CA ARG A 69 -1.40 11.63 -18.75
C ARG A 69 -2.77 11.47 -19.42
N ASP A 70 -3.40 10.29 -19.30
CA ASP A 70 -4.66 9.98 -19.94
C ASP A 70 -5.84 9.96 -18.98
N ARG A 71 -5.64 10.36 -17.72
CA ARG A 71 -6.70 10.27 -16.70
C ARG A 71 -7.72 11.39 -16.75
N ARG A 72 -7.45 12.41 -17.52
CA ARG A 72 -8.34 13.55 -17.57
C ARG A 72 -9.73 13.13 -18.04
N ARG A 73 -10.74 13.38 -17.20
CA ARG A 73 -12.14 13.03 -17.48
C ARG A 73 -12.37 11.53 -17.67
N ARG A 74 -11.47 10.70 -17.18
CA ARG A 74 -11.61 9.25 -17.29
C ARG A 74 -11.56 8.62 -15.92
N LEU A 75 -12.36 7.57 -15.77
CA LEU A 75 -12.36 6.79 -14.53
C LEU A 75 -11.04 6.03 -14.41
N THR A 76 -10.37 6.19 -13.29
CA THR A 76 -9.12 5.48 -13.04
C THR A 76 -9.40 4.28 -12.15
N HIS A 77 -8.87 3.13 -12.56
CA HIS A 77 -8.89 1.90 -11.77
C HIS A 77 -7.50 1.67 -11.21
N TRP A 78 -7.42 1.33 -9.93
CA TRP A 78 -6.17 1.13 -9.21
C TRP A 78 -6.01 -0.33 -8.85
N THR A 79 -4.85 -0.89 -9.15
CA THR A 79 -4.55 -2.29 -8.87
C THR A 79 -3.39 -2.38 -7.89
N LEU A 80 -3.55 -3.18 -6.85
CA LEU A 80 -2.51 -3.39 -5.86
C LEU A 80 -1.41 -4.27 -6.43
N ASN A 81 -0.16 -3.83 -6.33
CA ASN A 81 0.99 -4.64 -6.69
C ASN A 81 1.43 -5.42 -5.44
N ASN A 82 0.79 -6.54 -5.22
CA ASN A 82 1.00 -7.37 -4.05
C ASN A 82 2.41 -7.91 -3.97
N ALA A 83 2.96 -8.30 -5.12
CA ALA A 83 4.32 -8.86 -5.17
C ALA A 83 5.36 -7.85 -4.71
N LYS A 84 5.25 -6.60 -5.17
CA LYS A 84 6.16 -5.53 -4.78
C LYS A 84 6.05 -5.23 -3.30
N LEU A 85 4.82 -5.12 -2.80
CA LEU A 85 4.57 -4.84 -1.38
C LEU A 85 5.15 -5.93 -0.49
N HIS A 86 4.90 -7.19 -0.84
CA HIS A 86 5.40 -8.32 -0.05
C HIS A 86 6.91 -8.44 -0.14
N ALA A 87 7.50 -8.18 -1.30
CA ALA A 87 8.95 -8.22 -1.46
C ALA A 87 9.63 -7.18 -0.58
N ASP A 88 9.11 -5.95 -0.57
CA ASP A 88 9.68 -4.88 0.25
C ASP A 88 9.51 -5.17 1.73
N LEU A 89 8.37 -5.72 2.12
CA LEU A 89 8.15 -6.11 3.52
C LEU A 89 9.12 -7.21 3.95
N ARG A 90 9.33 -8.23 3.12
CA ARG A 90 10.29 -9.28 3.41
C ARG A 90 11.71 -8.74 3.53
N ALA A 91 12.09 -7.82 2.63
CA ALA A 91 13.40 -7.19 2.68
C ALA A 91 13.59 -6.40 3.97
N LEU A 92 12.56 -5.68 4.41
CA LEU A 92 12.63 -4.95 5.66
C LEU A 92 12.76 -5.88 6.85
N ILE A 93 11.98 -6.96 6.87
CA ILE A 93 12.07 -7.95 7.94
C ILE A 93 13.47 -8.54 8.02
N GLN A 94 14.05 -8.90 6.88
CA GLN A 94 15.41 -9.44 6.86
C GLN A 94 16.44 -8.42 7.32
N ALA A 95 16.31 -7.17 6.89
CA ALA A 95 17.26 -6.12 7.25
C ALA A 95 17.21 -5.79 8.76
N THR A 96 16.05 -5.94 9.36
CA THR A 96 15.85 -5.60 10.76
C THR A 96 15.92 -6.79 11.69
N THR A 97 16.03 -8.01 11.17
CA THR A 97 16.17 -9.20 11.99
C THR A 97 17.63 -9.35 12.42
N PRO A 98 17.89 -9.41 13.72
CA PRO A 98 19.26 -9.58 14.19
C PRO A 98 19.83 -10.91 13.68
N SER A 99 20.91 -10.83 12.90
CA SER A 99 21.38 -12.01 12.20
C SER A 99 22.00 -13.03 13.12
N ALA A 100 22.58 -12.65 14.11
CA ALA A 100 23.28 -13.62 14.85
C ALA A 100 22.62 -14.11 15.99
N GLN A 101 21.70 -13.63 16.00
CA GLN A 101 21.25 -13.99 16.96
C GLN A 101 20.94 -15.06 16.99
N SER A 102 20.95 -15.15 16.21
CA SER A 102 20.80 -15.98 16.27
C SER A 102 21.34 -16.80 16.95
N PRO A 103 21.45 -17.04 17.33
CA PRO A 103 21.44 -17.69 17.97
C PRO A 103 21.56 -17.80 19.02
N THR A 104 21.57 -17.48 19.00
CA THR A 104 21.70 -17.63 19.62
C THR A 104 21.53 -17.85 20.24
N ALA A 105 21.29 -17.73 20.25
CA ALA A 105 21.16 -17.93 20.64
C ALA A 105 21.23 -18.40 21.13
N ALA A 106 21.29 -18.40 21.10
CA ALA A 106 21.48 -18.89 21.38
C ALA A 106 21.79 -19.12 22.07
N GLY A 107 21.79 -19.08 22.13
CA GLY A 107 22.00 -19.52 22.97
C GLY A 107 21.98 -19.49 23.47
#